data_938bf1129edc71003b50b2816e248bd7
#
_entry.id   938bf1129edc71003b50b2816e248bd7
#
_cell.length_a   1.000
_cell.length_b   1.000
_cell.length_c   1.000
_cell.angle_alpha   90.00
_cell.angle_beta   90.00
_cell.angle_gamma   90.00
#
_symmetry.space_group_name_H-M   'P 1'
#
loop_
_entity.id
_entity.type
_entity.pdbx_description
1 polymer ?
#
loop_
_entity_poly.entity_id
_entity_poly.type
_entity_poly.pdbx_seq_one_letter_code
_entity_poly.pdbx_strand_id
1 'polypeptide(L)'
;MNTYNAGLNTTAHNIANRNTKGYTRQTVEQQAKIPLSLGTSYGMLGTGVNATDIVSSRDVYYDYKYRKSNAVYGRYDTMNHYLANIQSYLYSKDSESGGITNTLDEFFKTISQQTTDASDTTMRRQVSGAADTLMSFVRETANNLQTAQKEINTQIKSAVDKINTYAKQIASLNKQINTLEVNGGTANDLRDQRAKAVDELSALVDVEVVTDSPKDGNGVEEFLVFIGDGVLVDTYMTNQLHIETSTTKANQTDNEGLYNIKWSNGQDFNIRSGILGGELQALLELRDGNNAENFAAALTGYDAGGNGTAGTIKLKASQSDSNCSANAWDLSKLNIPESDGKLRIYNYEFQYDSFEVSVCADGSYEYTFTLKDSIKDGEQKHLDVAMAKGETTSTVGDSVDFRGIPYYMSQLNEFVRTFSANFNQVQNGGYDLYQEKGCDLFVAAPLANGGQFDMTELLYNKTDGCYYLNGVAQKGLSGADVVYTFSSKAEKGKSLSYYNMTALSVQVSDEILNDGKKLAFSTEANAGVASRENLTKMSALREDNSMFKQGIPSNFLAVMTATVGVDGAKIDDCTTNSKNILDAVENRRLSKSGVDEDEEGKNMIEYQNLLKYQYQVISIMNEVLDKLINGTGV
;
A
#
# COMPACT_ATOMS: atom_id res chain seq x y z
N MET A 1 47.99 27.64 24.21
CA MET A 1 48.06 26.24 24.67
C MET A 1 46.70 25.56 24.64
N ASN A 2 45.69 26.10 25.36
CA ASN A 2 44.34 25.51 25.37
C ASN A 2 43.71 25.38 23.99
N THR A 3 43.87 26.38 23.11
CA THR A 3 43.35 26.37 21.73
C THR A 3 43.91 25.23 20.88
N TYR A 4 45.23 24.98 20.96
CA TYR A 4 45.87 23.91 20.21
C TYR A 4 45.58 22.51 20.80
N ASN A 5 45.38 22.43 22.13
CA ASN A 5 44.88 21.20 22.75
C ASN A 5 43.44 20.88 22.31
N ALA A 6 42.59 21.91 22.23
CA ALA A 6 41.22 21.75 21.68
C ALA A 6 41.29 21.25 20.24
N GLY A 7 42.16 21.87 19.38
CA GLY A 7 42.34 21.43 18.00
C GLY A 7 42.82 19.98 17.90
N LEU A 8 43.83 19.61 18.70
CA LEU A 8 44.37 18.24 18.72
C LEU A 8 43.31 17.22 19.13
N ASN A 9 42.53 17.53 20.18
CA ASN A 9 41.47 16.65 20.68
C ASN A 9 40.34 16.51 19.65
N THR A 10 39.93 17.61 19.00
CA THR A 10 38.88 17.59 17.97
C THR A 10 39.33 16.77 16.76
N THR A 11 40.59 16.95 16.31
CA THR A 11 41.13 16.16 15.21
C THR A 11 41.20 14.66 15.57
N ALA A 12 41.67 14.31 16.79
CA ALA A 12 41.64 12.95 17.25
C ALA A 12 40.24 12.35 17.34
N HIS A 13 39.24 13.16 17.75
CA HIS A 13 37.84 12.77 17.79
C HIS A 13 37.27 12.53 16.38
N ASN A 14 37.59 13.39 15.41
CA ASN A 14 37.23 13.21 14.00
C ASN A 14 37.76 11.89 13.45
N ILE A 15 39.06 11.60 13.66
CA ILE A 15 39.70 10.34 13.19
C ILE A 15 39.02 9.13 13.81
N ALA A 16 38.78 9.16 15.13
CA ALA A 16 38.13 8.06 15.84
C ALA A 16 36.72 7.75 15.33
N ASN A 17 35.97 8.78 14.89
CA ASN A 17 34.59 8.68 14.45
C ASN A 17 34.41 8.66 12.94
N ARG A 18 35.46 8.62 12.11
CA ARG A 18 35.37 8.69 10.63
C ARG A 18 34.42 7.67 10.01
N ASN A 19 34.33 6.46 10.61
CA ASN A 19 33.45 5.40 10.13
C ASN A 19 32.09 5.34 10.88
N THR A 20 31.85 6.27 11.81
CA THR A 20 30.59 6.32 12.56
C THR A 20 29.50 6.93 11.66
N LYS A 21 28.48 6.12 11.32
CA LYS A 21 27.36 6.58 10.45
C LYS A 21 26.64 7.77 11.09
N GLY A 22 26.54 8.87 10.33
CA GLY A 22 25.89 10.10 10.76
C GLY A 22 26.80 11.07 11.52
N TYR A 23 28.07 10.74 11.75
CA TYR A 23 29.05 11.65 12.32
C TYR A 23 29.42 12.73 11.31
N THR A 24 29.55 13.97 11.78
CA THR A 24 29.99 15.12 10.98
C THR A 24 31.31 15.67 11.50
N ARG A 25 32.20 16.05 10.56
CA ARG A 25 33.48 16.65 10.89
C ARG A 25 33.31 17.88 11.75
N GLN A 26 34.07 17.98 12.83
CA GLN A 26 34.09 19.12 13.75
C GLN A 26 35.37 19.93 13.56
N THR A 27 35.25 21.24 13.65
CA THR A 27 36.37 22.18 13.54
C THR A 27 36.37 23.17 14.70
N VAL A 28 37.55 23.52 15.20
CA VAL A 28 37.69 24.51 16.27
C VAL A 28 37.69 25.91 15.68
N GLU A 29 36.73 26.72 16.05
CA GLU A 29 36.75 28.15 15.74
C GLU A 29 37.74 28.89 16.62
N GLN A 30 38.55 29.73 15.98
CA GLN A 30 39.60 30.47 16.67
C GLN A 30 39.46 31.97 16.43
N GLN A 31 39.56 32.73 17.50
CA GLN A 31 39.51 34.20 17.45
C GLN A 31 40.75 34.80 18.12
N ALA A 32 41.33 35.84 17.48
CA ALA A 32 42.41 36.61 18.10
C ALA A 32 41.93 37.28 19.42
N LYS A 33 42.74 37.12 20.47
CA LYS A 33 42.45 37.82 21.74
C LYS A 33 42.62 39.34 21.58
N ILE A 34 41.92 40.09 22.41
CA ILE A 34 42.02 41.54 22.43
C ILE A 34 43.49 41.95 22.61
N PRO A 35 44.05 42.72 21.68
CA PRO A 35 45.45 43.14 21.77
C PRO A 35 45.64 44.12 22.95
N LEU A 36 46.81 44.04 23.57
CA LEU A 36 47.18 44.92 24.67
C LEU A 36 47.83 46.20 24.10
N SER A 37 47.30 47.36 24.50
CA SER A 37 47.92 48.67 24.17
C SER A 37 49.07 48.94 25.12
N LEU A 38 50.28 49.02 24.57
CA LEU A 38 51.51 49.29 25.37
C LEU A 38 51.76 50.77 25.60
N GLY A 39 50.93 51.66 25.10
CA GLY A 39 51.13 53.13 25.26
C GLY A 39 52.42 53.68 24.65
N THR A 40 53.10 52.90 23.81
CA THR A 40 54.36 53.24 23.16
C THR A 40 54.18 53.34 21.63
N SER A 41 55.21 53.86 20.92
CA SER A 41 55.22 54.01 19.47
C SER A 41 55.12 52.67 18.70
N TYR A 42 55.21 51.51 19.37
CA TYR A 42 55.11 50.18 18.77
C TYR A 42 53.69 49.68 18.58
N GLY A 43 52.66 50.45 18.92
CA GLY A 43 51.24 50.09 18.69
C GLY A 43 50.67 49.07 19.68
N MET A 44 49.89 48.14 19.18
CA MET A 44 49.23 47.10 19.99
C MET A 44 49.99 45.76 19.92
N LEU A 45 50.19 45.17 21.08
CA LEU A 45 50.77 43.80 21.21
C LEU A 45 49.67 42.76 21.14
N GLY A 46 49.81 41.82 20.20
CA GLY A 46 48.89 40.66 20.09
C GLY A 46 49.01 39.76 21.36
N THR A 47 47.90 39.34 21.94
CA THR A 47 47.86 38.52 23.17
C THR A 47 47.56 37.06 22.88
N GLY A 48 47.60 36.65 21.60
CA GLY A 48 47.42 35.26 21.15
C GLY A 48 45.99 34.98 20.62
N VAL A 49 45.63 33.71 20.60
CA VAL A 49 44.36 33.16 20.05
C VAL A 49 43.57 32.44 21.13
N ASN A 50 42.28 32.50 21.06
CA ASN A 50 41.36 31.74 21.90
C ASN A 50 40.48 30.82 21.04
N ALA A 51 40.21 29.62 21.48
CA ALA A 51 39.16 28.78 20.93
C ALA A 51 37.82 29.32 21.45
N THR A 52 36.92 29.64 20.53
CA THR A 52 35.59 30.18 20.87
C THR A 52 34.54 29.09 20.87
N ASP A 53 34.58 28.18 19.92
CA ASP A 53 33.61 27.08 19.79
C ASP A 53 34.20 25.91 19.01
N ILE A 54 33.49 24.75 19.05
CA ILE A 54 33.70 23.60 18.19
C ILE A 54 32.46 23.43 17.34
N VAL A 55 32.56 23.76 16.06
CA VAL A 55 31.43 23.73 15.12
C VAL A 55 31.49 22.51 14.22
N SER A 56 30.32 21.97 13.90
CA SER A 56 30.14 20.86 12.95
C SER A 56 30.07 21.40 11.52
N SER A 57 30.75 20.73 10.58
CA SER A 57 30.73 21.06 9.14
C SER A 57 29.44 20.59 8.44
N ARG A 58 28.34 20.61 9.14
CA ARG A 58 27.04 20.12 8.65
C ARG A 58 26.40 21.09 7.65
N ASP A 59 25.82 20.54 6.58
CA ASP A 59 25.06 21.29 5.58
C ASP A 59 23.60 20.86 5.56
N VAL A 60 22.73 21.72 6.07
CA VAL A 60 21.27 21.47 6.21
C VAL A 60 20.60 21.22 4.86
N TYR A 61 21.11 21.82 3.76
CA TYR A 61 20.57 21.61 2.42
C TYR A 61 20.78 20.16 1.95
N TYR A 62 21.97 19.59 2.18
CA TYR A 62 22.24 18.21 1.81
C TYR A 62 21.51 17.23 2.73
N ASP A 63 21.30 17.55 4.01
CA ASP A 63 20.46 16.75 4.89
C ASP A 63 19.02 16.68 4.40
N TYR A 64 18.43 17.83 4.02
CA TYR A 64 17.09 17.88 3.43
C TYR A 64 17.01 17.03 2.15
N LYS A 65 17.98 17.19 1.23
CA LYS A 65 18.02 16.41 -0.01
C LYS A 65 18.15 14.91 0.24
N TYR A 66 19.01 14.53 1.21
CA TYR A 66 19.17 13.13 1.59
C TYR A 66 17.86 12.54 2.09
N ARG A 67 17.17 13.20 3.02
CA ARG A 67 15.91 12.72 3.60
C ARG A 67 14.82 12.55 2.56
N LYS A 68 14.69 13.52 1.65
CA LYS A 68 13.73 13.40 0.52
C LYS A 68 14.08 12.22 -0.40
N SER A 69 15.35 12.05 -0.76
CA SER A 69 15.77 10.92 -1.60
C SER A 69 15.63 9.58 -0.88
N ASN A 70 15.88 9.55 0.44
CA ASN A 70 15.76 8.35 1.27
C ASN A 70 14.31 7.90 1.41
N ALA A 71 13.36 8.84 1.54
CA ALA A 71 11.93 8.53 1.55
C ALA A 71 11.47 7.92 0.22
N VAL A 72 11.91 8.49 -0.91
CA VAL A 72 11.60 7.95 -2.24
C VAL A 72 12.18 6.54 -2.42
N TYR A 73 13.45 6.35 -2.04
CA TYR A 73 14.09 5.04 -2.11
C TYR A 73 13.37 4.02 -1.21
N GLY A 74 13.08 4.37 0.04
CA GLY A 74 12.38 3.48 0.98
C GLY A 74 11.00 3.02 0.47
N ARG A 75 10.27 3.91 -0.23
CA ARG A 75 9.01 3.55 -0.88
C ARG A 75 9.22 2.52 -1.99
N TYR A 76 10.12 2.78 -2.94
CA TYR A 76 10.32 1.88 -4.08
C TYR A 76 10.98 0.56 -3.69
N ASP A 77 11.91 0.56 -2.75
CA ASP A 77 12.55 -0.65 -2.22
C ASP A 77 11.53 -1.61 -1.58
N THR A 78 10.63 -1.05 -0.76
CA THR A 78 9.53 -1.82 -0.16
C THR A 78 8.56 -2.35 -1.21
N MET A 79 8.17 -1.52 -2.19
CA MET A 79 7.31 -1.95 -3.30
C MET A 79 7.93 -3.08 -4.12
N ASN A 80 9.22 -2.96 -4.45
CA ASN A 80 9.94 -3.96 -5.24
C ASN A 80 9.94 -5.32 -4.54
N HIS A 81 10.20 -5.32 -3.23
CA HIS A 81 10.19 -6.54 -2.42
C HIS A 81 8.84 -7.27 -2.48
N TYR A 82 7.73 -6.56 -2.25
CA TYR A 82 6.40 -7.19 -2.20
C TYR A 82 5.83 -7.50 -3.59
N LEU A 83 6.08 -6.67 -4.61
CA LEU A 83 5.64 -6.98 -5.98
C LEU A 83 6.33 -8.21 -6.55
N ALA A 84 7.60 -8.43 -6.22
CA ALA A 84 8.30 -9.67 -6.58
C ALA A 84 7.61 -10.92 -5.98
N ASN A 85 7.11 -10.82 -4.73
CA ASN A 85 6.34 -11.89 -4.11
C ASN A 85 4.98 -12.09 -4.80
N ILE A 86 4.21 -11.00 -5.04
CA ILE A 86 2.93 -11.05 -5.76
C ILE A 86 3.12 -11.67 -7.16
N GLN A 87 4.17 -11.27 -7.87
CA GLN A 87 4.52 -11.85 -9.16
C GLN A 87 4.77 -13.35 -9.06
N SER A 88 5.45 -13.82 -8.00
CA SER A 88 5.73 -15.24 -7.79
C SER A 88 4.46 -16.09 -7.56
N TYR A 89 3.38 -15.51 -7.02
CA TYR A 89 2.11 -16.21 -6.81
C TYR A 89 1.32 -16.40 -8.10
N LEU A 90 1.46 -15.47 -9.04
CA LEU A 90 0.80 -15.52 -10.35
C LEU A 90 1.62 -16.27 -11.41
N TYR A 91 2.94 -16.24 -11.27
CA TYR A 91 3.91 -16.95 -12.09
C TYR A 91 4.51 -18.12 -11.32
N SER A 92 4.28 -19.35 -11.76
CA SER A 92 5.12 -20.46 -11.31
C SER A 92 6.52 -20.30 -11.94
N LYS A 93 7.54 -20.07 -11.13
CA LYS A 93 8.94 -19.93 -11.57
C LYS A 93 9.51 -21.23 -12.16
N ASP A 94 8.92 -22.37 -11.84
CA ASP A 94 9.24 -23.68 -12.41
C ASP A 94 8.49 -23.86 -13.71
N SER A 95 9.03 -23.29 -14.75
CA SER A 95 8.46 -23.07 -16.08
C SER A 95 8.11 -24.31 -16.90
N GLU A 96 8.17 -25.52 -16.35
CA GLU A 96 7.65 -26.72 -17.03
C GLU A 96 6.18 -27.02 -16.68
N SER A 97 5.63 -26.46 -15.61
CA SER A 97 4.21 -26.60 -15.22
C SER A 97 3.48 -25.25 -15.10
N GLY A 98 3.90 -24.29 -15.89
CA GLY A 98 3.45 -22.89 -16.06
C GLY A 98 2.15 -22.50 -15.37
N GLY A 99 2.12 -21.29 -14.77
CA GLY A 99 1.06 -20.65 -14.04
C GLY A 99 -0.40 -20.86 -14.48
N ILE A 100 -1.28 -20.01 -14.00
CA ILE A 100 -2.74 -20.09 -14.20
C ILE A 100 -3.16 -20.27 -15.68
N THR A 101 -2.45 -19.67 -16.64
CA THR A 101 -2.75 -19.78 -18.07
C THR A 101 -2.54 -21.21 -18.59
N ASN A 102 -1.46 -21.88 -18.17
CA ASN A 102 -1.20 -23.27 -18.59
C ASN A 102 -2.20 -24.23 -17.95
N THR A 103 -2.61 -23.97 -16.70
CA THR A 103 -3.65 -24.80 -16.05
C THR A 103 -4.99 -24.69 -16.79
N LEU A 104 -5.33 -23.48 -17.27
CA LEU A 104 -6.50 -23.28 -18.13
C LEU A 104 -6.36 -24.01 -19.48
N ASP A 105 -5.19 -23.94 -20.10
CA ASP A 105 -4.93 -24.63 -21.36
C ASP A 105 -5.01 -26.17 -21.22
N GLU A 106 -4.49 -26.73 -20.13
CA GLU A 106 -4.62 -28.18 -19.85
C GLU A 106 -6.08 -28.59 -19.57
N PHE A 107 -6.87 -27.72 -18.91
CA PHE A 107 -8.30 -27.95 -18.76
C PHE A 107 -9.00 -28.05 -20.11
N PHE A 108 -8.82 -27.08 -21.02
CA PHE A 108 -9.43 -27.13 -22.36
C PHE A 108 -8.88 -28.23 -23.24
N LYS A 109 -7.61 -28.58 -23.10
CA LYS A 109 -7.00 -29.72 -23.78
C LYS A 109 -7.66 -31.04 -23.35
N THR A 110 -7.90 -31.19 -22.04
CA THR A 110 -8.62 -32.35 -21.50
C THR A 110 -10.04 -32.44 -22.06
N ILE A 111 -10.78 -31.31 -22.12
CA ILE A 111 -12.10 -31.27 -22.78
C ILE A 111 -12.01 -31.67 -24.24
N SER A 112 -11.04 -31.15 -25.00
CA SER A 112 -10.90 -31.43 -26.42
C SER A 112 -10.58 -32.91 -26.71
N GLN A 113 -9.81 -33.55 -25.83
CA GLN A 113 -9.53 -34.99 -25.91
C GLN A 113 -10.79 -35.85 -25.74
N GLN A 114 -11.77 -35.40 -24.94
CA GLN A 114 -13.05 -36.07 -24.71
C GLN A 114 -13.97 -36.09 -25.94
N THR A 115 -13.74 -35.21 -26.90
CA THR A 115 -14.53 -35.18 -28.15
C THR A 115 -14.36 -36.44 -28.97
N THR A 116 -13.42 -37.35 -28.67
CA THR A 116 -13.20 -38.62 -29.31
C THR A 116 -14.07 -39.77 -28.76
N ASP A 117 -14.29 -39.81 -27.43
CA ASP A 117 -15.14 -40.81 -26.76
C ASP A 117 -15.91 -40.21 -25.56
N ALA A 118 -17.08 -39.64 -25.83
CA ALA A 118 -17.93 -39.01 -24.83
C ALA A 118 -18.59 -40.00 -23.85
N SER A 119 -18.56 -41.30 -24.11
CA SER A 119 -19.16 -42.33 -23.27
C SER A 119 -18.24 -42.80 -22.14
N ASP A 120 -16.92 -42.60 -22.25
CA ASP A 120 -15.96 -43.07 -21.25
C ASP A 120 -16.05 -42.27 -19.93
N THR A 121 -16.45 -42.99 -18.89
CA THR A 121 -16.61 -42.42 -17.53
C THR A 121 -15.29 -42.03 -16.89
N THR A 122 -14.17 -42.70 -17.25
CA THR A 122 -12.83 -42.35 -16.75
C THR A 122 -12.39 -41.03 -17.32
N MET A 123 -12.59 -40.83 -18.58
CA MET A 123 -12.27 -39.59 -19.25
C MET A 123 -13.16 -38.43 -18.75
N ARG A 124 -14.44 -38.64 -18.46
CA ARG A 124 -15.32 -37.64 -17.83
C ARG A 124 -14.78 -37.17 -16.46
N ARG A 125 -14.28 -38.12 -15.64
CA ARG A 125 -13.59 -37.78 -14.37
C ARG A 125 -12.30 -37.00 -14.60
N GLN A 126 -11.60 -37.19 -15.70
CA GLN A 126 -10.42 -36.37 -16.02
C GLN A 126 -10.82 -34.91 -16.29
N VAL A 127 -11.96 -34.65 -16.95
CA VAL A 127 -12.47 -33.29 -17.16
C VAL A 127 -12.81 -32.61 -15.82
N SER A 128 -13.56 -33.30 -14.95
CA SER A 128 -13.89 -32.74 -13.63
C SER A 128 -12.65 -32.56 -12.76
N GLY A 129 -11.66 -33.46 -12.85
CA GLY A 129 -10.38 -33.31 -12.14
C GLY A 129 -9.53 -32.14 -12.67
N ALA A 130 -9.50 -31.93 -13.98
CA ALA A 130 -8.81 -30.79 -14.58
C ALA A 130 -9.49 -29.45 -14.21
N ALA A 131 -10.84 -29.45 -14.14
CA ALA A 131 -11.60 -28.30 -13.63
C ALA A 131 -11.26 -27.99 -12.17
N ASP A 132 -11.18 -29.02 -11.32
CA ASP A 132 -10.82 -28.85 -9.90
C ASP A 132 -9.39 -28.37 -9.73
N THR A 133 -8.45 -28.86 -10.57
CA THR A 133 -7.06 -28.37 -10.57
C THR A 133 -7.00 -26.89 -10.91
N LEU A 134 -7.76 -26.44 -11.92
CA LEU A 134 -7.82 -25.02 -12.30
C LEU A 134 -8.37 -24.16 -11.16
N MET A 135 -9.50 -24.55 -10.57
CA MET A 135 -10.12 -23.77 -9.48
C MET A 135 -9.30 -23.82 -8.19
N SER A 136 -8.63 -24.94 -7.93
CA SER A 136 -7.70 -25.05 -6.80
C SER A 136 -6.51 -24.12 -6.95
N PHE A 137 -5.95 -23.99 -8.15
CA PHE A 137 -4.86 -23.04 -8.43
C PHE A 137 -5.31 -21.58 -8.23
N VAL A 138 -6.52 -21.23 -8.68
CA VAL A 138 -7.09 -19.89 -8.46
C VAL A 138 -7.25 -19.59 -6.97
N ARG A 139 -7.83 -20.56 -6.21
CA ARG A 139 -7.98 -20.41 -4.75
C ARG A 139 -6.65 -20.27 -4.03
N GLU A 140 -5.66 -21.06 -4.41
CA GLU A 140 -4.31 -20.98 -3.81
C GLU A 140 -3.68 -19.60 -4.08
N THR A 141 -3.76 -19.11 -5.32
CA THR A 141 -3.29 -17.77 -5.67
C THR A 141 -3.99 -16.70 -4.85
N ALA A 142 -5.32 -16.76 -4.72
CA ALA A 142 -6.10 -15.83 -3.94
C ALA A 142 -5.75 -15.88 -2.44
N ASN A 143 -5.56 -17.08 -1.88
CA ASN A 143 -5.13 -17.26 -0.49
C ASN A 143 -3.73 -16.71 -0.23
N ASN A 144 -2.81 -16.86 -1.18
CA ASN A 144 -1.47 -16.30 -1.09
C ASN A 144 -1.50 -14.76 -1.10
N LEU A 145 -2.33 -14.15 -1.95
CA LEU A 145 -2.55 -12.70 -1.99
C LEU A 145 -3.18 -12.20 -0.66
N GLN A 146 -4.16 -12.92 -0.13
CA GLN A 146 -4.79 -12.57 1.15
C GLN A 146 -3.80 -12.70 2.32
N THR A 147 -2.93 -13.70 2.31
CA THR A 147 -1.85 -13.87 3.28
C THR A 147 -0.86 -12.72 3.19
N ALA A 148 -0.44 -12.34 1.99
CA ALA A 148 0.43 -11.19 1.77
C ALA A 148 -0.19 -9.88 2.28
N GLN A 149 -1.50 -9.66 2.08
CA GLN A 149 -2.20 -8.50 2.63
C GLN A 149 -2.12 -8.45 4.17
N LYS A 150 -2.28 -9.61 4.82
CA LYS A 150 -2.17 -9.74 6.28
C LYS A 150 -0.76 -9.50 6.79
N GLU A 151 0.25 -9.98 6.06
CA GLU A 151 1.66 -9.73 6.38
C GLU A 151 2.00 -8.25 6.25
N ILE A 152 1.59 -7.60 5.14
CA ILE A 152 1.77 -6.16 4.94
C ILE A 152 1.06 -5.36 6.05
N ASN A 153 -0.14 -5.74 6.43
CA ASN A 153 -0.86 -5.12 7.55
C ASN A 153 -0.07 -5.20 8.87
N THR A 154 0.62 -6.32 9.11
CA THR A 154 1.50 -6.48 10.28
C THR A 154 2.75 -5.58 10.17
N GLN A 155 3.32 -5.43 8.98
CA GLN A 155 4.45 -4.54 8.74
C GLN A 155 4.08 -3.06 8.93
N ILE A 156 2.86 -2.66 8.57
CA ILE A 156 2.33 -1.32 8.85
C ILE A 156 2.41 -1.02 10.36
N LYS A 157 1.98 -1.97 11.19
CA LYS A 157 2.10 -1.82 12.66
C LYS A 157 3.55 -1.64 13.08
N SER A 158 4.46 -2.47 12.56
CA SER A 158 5.89 -2.38 12.87
C SER A 158 6.48 -1.03 12.45
N ALA A 159 6.11 -0.52 11.28
CA ALA A 159 6.55 0.78 10.78
C ALA A 159 6.05 1.92 11.69
N VAL A 160 4.78 1.90 12.11
CA VAL A 160 4.22 2.89 13.05
C VAL A 160 4.93 2.85 14.41
N ASP A 161 5.22 1.65 14.93
CA ASP A 161 5.96 1.51 16.20
C ASP A 161 7.39 2.06 16.10
N LYS A 162 8.08 1.86 14.97
CA LYS A 162 9.39 2.44 14.68
C LYS A 162 9.32 3.97 14.60
N ILE A 163 8.34 4.53 13.86
CA ILE A 163 8.11 5.98 13.74
C ILE A 163 7.95 6.60 15.14
N ASN A 164 7.11 6.02 15.98
CA ASN A 164 6.90 6.49 17.36
C ASN A 164 8.17 6.38 18.21
N THR A 165 8.98 5.36 17.99
CA THR A 165 10.26 5.18 18.68
C THR A 165 11.25 6.29 18.31
N TYR A 166 11.41 6.59 17.02
CA TYR A 166 12.26 7.69 16.56
C TYR A 166 11.74 9.05 17.03
N ALA A 167 10.43 9.26 17.06
CA ALA A 167 9.83 10.49 17.59
C ALA A 167 10.24 10.73 19.05
N LYS A 168 10.13 9.70 19.90
CA LYS A 168 10.57 9.78 21.32
C LYS A 168 12.07 10.00 21.45
N GLN A 169 12.88 9.34 20.63
CA GLN A 169 14.32 9.51 20.62
C GLN A 169 14.71 10.95 20.25
N ILE A 170 14.11 11.51 19.20
CA ILE A 170 14.35 12.88 18.74
C ILE A 170 13.97 13.88 19.84
N ALA A 171 12.78 13.74 20.44
CA ALA A 171 12.34 14.62 21.54
C ALA A 171 13.29 14.56 22.77
N SER A 172 13.79 13.35 23.11
CA SER A 172 14.77 13.16 24.17
C SER A 172 16.10 13.84 23.85
N LEU A 173 16.59 13.70 22.61
CA LEU A 173 17.83 14.35 22.15
C LEU A 173 17.68 15.87 22.13
N ASN A 174 16.52 16.41 21.69
CA ASN A 174 16.24 17.86 21.76
C ASN A 174 16.36 18.39 23.19
N LYS A 175 15.81 17.66 24.18
CA LYS A 175 15.91 18.03 25.58
C LYS A 175 17.36 18.04 26.07
N GLN A 176 18.17 17.04 25.70
CA GLN A 176 19.58 16.94 26.08
C GLN A 176 20.40 18.06 25.43
N ILE A 177 20.20 18.33 24.13
CA ILE A 177 20.87 19.40 23.38
C ILE A 177 20.58 20.73 24.05
N ASN A 178 19.31 21.09 24.24
CA ASN A 178 18.93 22.35 24.83
C ASN A 178 19.44 22.52 26.27
N THR A 179 19.50 21.42 27.05
CA THR A 179 20.07 21.47 28.42
C THR A 179 21.57 21.80 28.43
N LEU A 180 22.33 21.29 27.46
CA LEU A 180 23.76 21.55 27.35
C LEU A 180 24.05 22.95 26.76
N GLU A 181 23.27 23.34 25.72
CA GLU A 181 23.53 24.57 24.97
C GLU A 181 23.08 25.84 25.67
N VAL A 182 22.10 25.79 26.59
CA VAL A 182 21.71 26.93 27.47
C VAL A 182 22.90 27.50 28.21
N ASN A 183 23.93 26.70 28.49
CA ASN A 183 25.14 27.16 29.21
C ASN A 183 26.28 27.60 28.24
N GLY A 184 26.01 27.76 26.95
CA GLY A 184 26.95 28.28 25.95
C GLY A 184 27.93 27.27 25.36
N GLY A 185 27.61 25.98 25.42
CA GLY A 185 28.36 24.91 24.70
C GLY A 185 27.61 24.45 23.47
N THR A 186 28.29 23.84 22.50
CA THR A 186 27.68 23.23 21.31
C THR A 186 27.67 21.70 21.44
N ALA A 187 26.48 21.08 21.38
CA ALA A 187 26.29 19.64 21.59
C ALA A 187 26.37 18.85 20.26
N ASN A 188 27.50 18.96 19.53
CA ASN A 188 27.64 18.42 18.16
C ASN A 188 27.29 16.92 18.06
N ASP A 189 27.80 16.08 18.96
CA ASP A 189 27.55 14.63 18.91
C ASP A 189 26.07 14.27 19.14
N LEU A 190 25.36 15.02 19.99
CA LEU A 190 23.92 14.84 20.18
C LEU A 190 23.13 15.35 18.97
N ARG A 191 23.57 16.43 18.33
CA ARG A 191 23.01 16.94 17.08
C ARG A 191 23.18 15.92 15.95
N ASP A 192 24.33 15.26 15.87
CA ASP A 192 24.61 14.17 14.92
C ASP A 192 23.70 12.96 15.18
N GLN A 193 23.54 12.54 16.44
CA GLN A 193 22.62 11.46 16.81
C GLN A 193 21.17 11.81 16.47
N ARG A 194 20.74 13.05 16.73
CA ARG A 194 19.40 13.54 16.36
C ARG A 194 19.18 13.48 14.86
N ALA A 195 20.13 13.99 14.10
CA ALA A 195 20.04 13.98 12.64
C ALA A 195 20.02 12.57 12.06
N LYS A 196 20.81 11.64 12.62
CA LYS A 196 20.77 10.23 12.25
C LYS A 196 19.38 9.64 12.53
N ALA A 197 18.77 9.93 13.68
CA ALA A 197 17.42 9.47 14.00
C ALA A 197 16.37 10.00 13.01
N VAL A 198 16.50 11.27 12.57
CA VAL A 198 15.65 11.85 11.53
C VAL A 198 15.90 11.22 10.16
N ASP A 199 17.16 10.92 9.82
CA ASP A 199 17.53 10.26 8.57
C ASP A 199 16.95 8.82 8.50
N GLU A 200 16.99 8.08 9.60
CA GLU A 200 16.38 6.74 9.72
C GLU A 200 14.85 6.81 9.68
N LEU A 201 14.24 7.82 10.31
CA LEU A 201 12.81 8.10 10.21
C LEU A 201 12.39 8.40 8.77
N SER A 202 13.23 9.10 7.99
CA SER A 202 12.93 9.47 6.61
C SER A 202 12.81 8.28 5.65
N ALA A 203 13.39 7.12 5.98
CA ALA A 203 13.17 5.89 5.21
C ALA A 203 11.76 5.31 5.42
N LEU A 204 11.18 5.52 6.62
CA LEU A 204 9.86 5.01 6.98
C LEU A 204 8.73 5.90 6.47
N VAL A 205 8.94 7.22 6.51
CA VAL A 205 7.94 8.23 6.12
C VAL A 205 8.65 9.49 5.66
N ASP A 206 8.07 10.23 4.71
CA ASP A 206 8.64 11.53 4.32
C ASP A 206 8.57 12.52 5.48
N VAL A 207 9.71 13.13 5.79
CA VAL A 207 9.87 14.06 6.92
C VAL A 207 10.23 15.45 6.45
N GLU A 208 9.67 16.44 7.12
CA GLU A 208 10.09 17.84 7.04
C GLU A 208 10.56 18.32 8.40
N VAL A 209 11.72 18.95 8.45
CA VAL A 209 12.31 19.48 9.68
C VAL A 209 12.35 20.99 9.61
N VAL A 210 11.79 21.62 10.61
CA VAL A 210 11.85 23.09 10.80
C VAL A 210 12.58 23.37 12.09
N THR A 211 13.62 24.20 12.02
CA THR A 211 14.39 24.63 13.18
C THR A 211 14.30 26.14 13.29
N ASP A 212 13.97 26.63 14.48
CA ASP A 212 14.08 28.05 14.82
C ASP A 212 15.00 28.20 16.02
N SER A 213 16.09 28.92 15.80
CA SER A 213 17.06 29.25 16.86
C SER A 213 16.97 30.73 17.15
N PRO A 214 16.87 31.15 18.43
CA PRO A 214 16.83 32.55 18.78
C PRO A 214 18.06 33.30 18.25
N LYS A 215 17.82 34.42 17.59
CA LYS A 215 18.88 35.22 16.91
C LYS A 215 19.97 35.74 17.85
N ASP A 216 19.68 35.78 19.16
CA ASP A 216 20.57 36.32 20.17
C ASP A 216 21.42 35.27 20.91
N GLY A 217 21.37 34.00 20.47
CA GLY A 217 22.17 32.89 21.04
C GLY A 217 21.79 32.48 22.48
N ASN A 218 20.80 33.11 23.08
CA ASN A 218 20.34 32.87 24.45
C ASN A 218 18.92 32.34 24.46
N GLY A 219 18.71 31.12 23.99
CA GLY A 219 17.37 30.52 24.00
C GLY A 219 17.38 29.05 23.64
N VAL A 220 16.23 28.45 23.80
CA VAL A 220 15.98 27.06 23.45
C VAL A 220 15.78 26.97 21.95
N GLU A 221 16.51 26.06 21.28
CA GLU A 221 16.24 25.74 19.87
C GLU A 221 14.89 25.01 19.76
N GLU A 222 13.97 25.57 18.97
CA GLU A 222 12.77 24.86 18.56
C GLU A 222 13.09 23.94 17.39
N PHE A 223 12.80 22.67 17.57
CA PHE A 223 13.06 21.64 16.56
C PHE A 223 11.79 20.85 16.30
N LEU A 224 11.16 21.15 15.17
CA LEU A 224 9.88 20.56 14.77
C LEU A 224 10.12 19.51 13.68
N VAL A 225 9.47 18.35 13.81
CA VAL A 225 9.46 17.29 12.79
C VAL A 225 8.03 17.07 12.35
N PHE A 226 7.78 17.31 11.07
CA PHE A 226 6.49 17.07 10.44
C PHE A 226 6.52 15.78 9.63
N ILE A 227 5.41 15.05 9.64
CA ILE A 227 5.12 13.93 8.74
C ILE A 227 3.71 14.14 8.18
N GLY A 228 3.57 14.12 6.85
CA GLY A 228 2.30 14.51 6.24
C GLY A 228 1.86 15.92 6.66
N ASP A 229 0.61 16.03 7.09
CA ASP A 229 0.01 17.30 7.49
C ASP A 229 0.16 17.60 8.99
N GLY A 230 0.84 16.73 9.74
CA GLY A 230 0.89 16.80 11.21
C GLY A 230 2.29 16.92 11.78
N VAL A 231 2.38 17.56 12.95
CA VAL A 231 3.61 17.63 13.75
C VAL A 231 3.78 16.32 14.50
N LEU A 232 4.85 15.58 14.25
CA LEU A 232 5.22 14.36 14.98
C LEU A 232 6.00 14.69 16.26
N VAL A 233 6.96 15.62 16.14
CA VAL A 233 7.77 16.08 17.28
C VAL A 233 7.70 17.59 17.35
N ASP A 234 7.25 18.10 18.49
CA ASP A 234 7.26 19.51 18.84
C ASP A 234 8.26 19.71 19.96
N THR A 235 9.49 20.03 19.60
CA THR A 235 10.66 20.19 20.46
C THR A 235 10.81 19.07 21.49
N TYR A 236 10.03 19.05 22.58
CA TYR A 236 10.07 18.04 23.64
C TYR A 236 8.88 17.12 23.68
N MET A 237 7.81 17.46 22.96
CA MET A 237 6.56 16.71 22.93
C MET A 237 6.47 15.87 21.67
N THR A 238 5.79 14.75 21.77
CA THR A 238 5.53 13.88 20.63
C THR A 238 4.04 13.66 20.44
N ASN A 239 3.56 13.85 19.22
CA ASN A 239 2.23 13.44 18.80
C ASN A 239 2.35 12.07 18.12
N GLN A 240 2.00 11.02 18.84
CA GLN A 240 2.22 9.65 18.38
C GLN A 240 1.13 9.20 17.40
N LEU A 241 1.50 8.27 16.53
CA LEU A 241 0.56 7.54 15.70
C LEU A 241 0.01 6.32 16.47
N HIS A 242 -1.28 6.10 16.36
CA HIS A 242 -1.98 4.95 16.92
C HIS A 242 -2.59 4.09 15.83
N ILE A 243 -2.63 2.80 16.07
CA ILE A 243 -3.28 1.83 15.20
C ILE A 243 -4.63 1.48 15.79
N GLU A 244 -5.66 1.61 14.96
CA GLU A 244 -7.01 1.16 15.24
C GLU A 244 -7.38 0.03 14.28
N THR A 245 -7.91 -1.07 14.81
CA THR A 245 -8.39 -2.18 13.99
C THR A 245 -9.71 -1.78 13.33
N SER A 246 -9.76 -1.81 12.01
CA SER A 246 -10.99 -1.56 11.26
C SER A 246 -12.02 -2.67 11.51
N THR A 247 -13.25 -2.28 11.77
CA THR A 247 -14.40 -3.20 11.81
C THR A 247 -15.08 -3.32 10.45
N THR A 248 -14.62 -2.58 9.45
CA THR A 248 -15.21 -2.51 8.11
C THR A 248 -14.19 -2.88 7.06
N LYS A 249 -14.66 -3.46 5.95
CA LYS A 249 -13.89 -3.78 4.76
C LYS A 249 -14.09 -2.71 3.69
N ALA A 250 -13.09 -2.50 2.85
CA ALA A 250 -13.19 -1.63 1.68
C ALA A 250 -13.52 -2.42 0.41
N ASN A 251 -12.97 -3.63 0.28
CA ASN A 251 -13.16 -4.53 -0.86
C ASN A 251 -13.75 -5.88 -0.38
N GLN A 252 -14.40 -6.60 -1.29
CA GLN A 252 -15.10 -7.86 -0.96
C GLN A 252 -14.18 -8.90 -0.32
N THR A 253 -12.97 -9.05 -0.82
CA THR A 253 -12.01 -10.08 -0.41
C THR A 253 -10.94 -9.59 0.57
N ASP A 254 -11.09 -8.36 1.11
CA ASP A 254 -10.18 -7.84 2.12
C ASP A 254 -10.19 -8.69 3.40
N ASN A 255 -9.03 -8.80 4.04
CA ASN A 255 -8.93 -9.38 5.37
C ASN A 255 -9.73 -8.57 6.39
N GLU A 256 -10.24 -9.25 7.39
CA GLU A 256 -10.82 -8.58 8.56
C GLU A 256 -9.72 -7.95 9.43
N GLY A 257 -10.06 -6.83 10.06
CA GLY A 257 -9.16 -6.22 11.03
C GLY A 257 -7.94 -5.54 10.43
N LEU A 258 -8.03 -5.00 9.22
CA LEU A 258 -7.00 -4.13 8.67
C LEU A 258 -6.83 -2.87 9.52
N TYR A 259 -5.59 -2.39 9.64
CA TYR A 259 -5.26 -1.28 10.51
C TYR A 259 -5.51 0.08 9.86
N ASN A 260 -6.21 0.95 10.57
CA ASN A 260 -6.28 2.37 10.32
C ASN A 260 -5.25 3.09 11.20
N ILE A 261 -4.62 4.13 10.67
CA ILE A 261 -3.63 4.92 11.40
C ILE A 261 -4.26 6.24 11.81
N LYS A 262 -4.18 6.56 13.09
CA LYS A 262 -4.69 7.82 13.65
C LYS A 262 -3.63 8.54 14.47
N TRP A 263 -3.73 9.84 14.54
CA TRP A 263 -2.99 10.64 15.50
C TRP A 263 -3.52 10.42 16.92
N SER A 264 -2.71 10.72 17.95
CA SER A 264 -3.11 10.61 19.35
C SER A 264 -4.31 11.48 19.74
N ASN A 265 -4.64 12.49 18.94
CA ASN A 265 -5.85 13.32 19.08
C ASN A 265 -7.11 12.71 18.44
N GLY A 266 -7.01 11.51 17.86
CA GLY A 266 -8.11 10.80 17.21
C GLY A 266 -8.36 11.19 15.75
N GLN A 267 -7.62 12.14 15.18
CA GLN A 267 -7.71 12.47 13.75
C GLN A 267 -7.06 11.39 12.90
N ASP A 268 -7.62 11.12 11.73
CA ASP A 268 -7.03 10.18 10.78
C ASP A 268 -5.69 10.71 10.26
N PHE A 269 -4.70 9.82 10.20
CA PHE A 269 -3.41 10.12 9.59
C PHE A 269 -3.55 10.04 8.08
N ASN A 270 -3.60 11.20 7.41
CA ASN A 270 -3.75 11.26 5.97
C ASN A 270 -2.41 11.12 5.25
N ILE A 271 -2.03 9.88 4.94
CA ILE A 271 -0.81 9.57 4.18
C ILE A 271 -0.99 9.74 2.66
N ARG A 272 -2.22 9.93 2.19
CA ARG A 272 -2.57 9.94 0.75
C ARG A 272 -2.43 11.32 0.09
N SER A 273 -1.99 12.34 0.81
CA SER A 273 -1.62 13.61 0.19
C SER A 273 -0.33 13.40 -0.62
N GLY A 274 -0.42 13.30 -1.93
CA GLY A 274 0.49 12.87 -2.99
C GLY A 274 1.98 13.24 -2.98
N ILE A 275 2.58 13.58 -1.86
CA ILE A 275 3.97 14.02 -1.71
C ILE A 275 4.74 13.09 -0.75
N LEU A 276 4.06 12.18 -0.08
CA LEU A 276 4.67 11.33 0.94
C LEU A 276 5.42 10.16 0.29
N GLY A 277 6.61 9.90 0.79
CA GLY A 277 7.44 8.74 0.48
C GLY A 277 7.55 7.82 1.70
N GLY A 278 8.45 6.86 1.62
CA GLY A 278 8.81 5.96 2.70
C GLY A 278 8.10 4.61 2.68
N GLU A 279 8.61 3.72 3.52
CA GLU A 279 8.12 2.35 3.67
C GLU A 279 6.61 2.31 3.97
N LEU A 280 6.13 3.19 4.85
CA LEU A 280 4.73 3.18 5.28
C LEU A 280 3.75 3.47 4.13
N GLN A 281 4.07 4.41 3.24
CA GLN A 281 3.24 4.69 2.07
C GLN A 281 3.20 3.47 1.13
N ALA A 282 4.35 2.86 0.84
CA ALA A 282 4.43 1.67 0.00
C ALA A 282 3.57 0.52 0.55
N LEU A 283 3.64 0.28 1.86
CA LEU A 283 2.85 -0.76 2.52
C LEU A 283 1.34 -0.50 2.40
N LEU A 284 0.90 0.76 2.56
CA LEU A 284 -0.51 1.13 2.41
C LEU A 284 -0.98 1.04 0.95
N GLU A 285 -0.16 1.48 -0.01
CA GLU A 285 -0.47 1.36 -1.45
C GLU A 285 -0.56 -0.11 -1.89
N LEU A 286 0.32 -0.98 -1.42
CA LEU A 286 0.28 -2.42 -1.69
C LEU A 286 -0.93 -3.09 -1.05
N ARG A 287 -1.28 -2.73 0.20
CA ARG A 287 -2.40 -3.31 0.95
C ARG A 287 -3.76 -2.90 0.40
N ASP A 288 -3.93 -1.60 0.06
CA ASP A 288 -5.22 -0.98 -0.25
C ASP A 288 -5.37 -0.61 -1.74
N GLY A 289 -4.30 -0.74 -2.54
CA GLY A 289 -4.25 -0.32 -3.94
C GLY A 289 -5.28 -1.03 -4.81
N ASN A 290 -6.20 -0.25 -5.40
CA ASN A 290 -7.28 -0.72 -6.27
C ASN A 290 -7.27 -0.09 -7.67
N ASN A 291 -6.14 0.51 -8.08
CA ASN A 291 -5.99 1.19 -9.38
C ASN A 291 -7.05 2.31 -9.60
N ALA A 292 -7.42 3.01 -8.53
CA ALA A 292 -8.51 3.99 -8.50
C ALA A 292 -9.88 3.42 -8.96
N GLU A 293 -10.07 2.10 -8.88
CA GLU A 293 -11.29 1.40 -9.29
C GLU A 293 -12.21 1.11 -8.08
N ASN A 294 -12.37 2.08 -7.18
CA ASN A 294 -13.35 1.96 -6.09
C ASN A 294 -14.78 2.13 -6.61
N PHE A 295 -15.75 1.62 -5.84
CA PHE A 295 -17.16 1.78 -6.18
C PHE A 295 -17.59 3.24 -6.05
N ALA A 296 -18.30 3.74 -7.07
CA ALA A 296 -18.91 5.05 -7.08
C ALA A 296 -20.24 5.02 -7.83
N ALA A 297 -21.32 5.55 -7.22
CA ALA A 297 -22.63 5.61 -7.82
C ALA A 297 -23.40 6.87 -7.35
N ALA A 298 -24.40 7.28 -8.12
CA ALA A 298 -25.18 8.48 -7.82
C ALA A 298 -26.21 8.23 -6.71
N LEU A 299 -26.31 9.14 -5.74
CA LEU A 299 -27.34 9.09 -4.70
C LEU A 299 -28.72 9.43 -5.30
N THR A 300 -29.69 8.53 -5.11
CA THR A 300 -31.07 8.70 -5.64
C THR A 300 -32.12 8.81 -4.54
N GLY A 301 -31.86 8.32 -3.34
CA GLY A 301 -32.80 8.39 -2.25
C GLY A 301 -32.30 7.77 -0.96
N TYR A 302 -33.04 7.96 0.11
CA TYR A 302 -32.81 7.29 1.39
C TYR A 302 -34.11 7.12 2.18
N ASP A 303 -34.11 6.18 3.11
CA ASP A 303 -35.11 6.06 4.17
C ASP A 303 -34.36 6.12 5.51
N ALA A 304 -34.79 7.01 6.38
CA ALA A 304 -34.09 7.24 7.64
C ALA A 304 -34.19 6.05 8.61
N GLY A 305 -35.17 5.18 8.43
CA GLY A 305 -35.49 4.16 9.42
C GLY A 305 -36.06 4.79 10.70
N GLY A 306 -35.95 4.11 11.80
CA GLY A 306 -36.40 4.56 13.12
C GLY A 306 -37.20 3.47 13.87
N ASN A 307 -37.47 3.71 15.15
CA ASN A 307 -38.15 2.73 16.01
C ASN A 307 -37.51 1.31 16.00
N GLY A 308 -36.18 1.24 15.90
CA GLY A 308 -35.45 -0.02 15.81
C GLY A 308 -35.32 -0.60 14.40
N THR A 309 -35.75 0.14 13.38
CA THR A 309 -35.52 -0.22 11.96
C THR A 309 -34.30 0.51 11.44
N ALA A 310 -33.41 -0.22 10.76
CA ALA A 310 -32.24 0.35 10.10
C ALA A 310 -32.63 1.29 8.95
N GLY A 311 -31.82 2.31 8.70
CA GLY A 311 -31.98 3.18 7.55
C GLY A 311 -31.58 2.48 6.24
N THR A 312 -32.04 3.01 5.11
CA THR A 312 -31.60 2.56 3.79
C THR A 312 -31.13 3.72 2.94
N ILE A 313 -30.12 3.46 2.08
CA ILE A 313 -29.63 4.44 1.09
C ILE A 313 -29.73 3.83 -0.29
N LYS A 314 -30.29 4.57 -1.23
CA LYS A 314 -30.49 4.14 -2.62
C LYS A 314 -29.54 4.87 -3.55
N LEU A 315 -28.82 4.10 -4.36
CA LEU A 315 -27.89 4.61 -5.37
C LEU A 315 -28.28 4.09 -6.75
N LYS A 316 -27.95 4.83 -7.78
CA LYS A 316 -28.08 4.38 -9.16
C LYS A 316 -26.75 4.48 -9.88
N ALA A 317 -26.40 3.43 -10.61
CA ALA A 317 -25.22 3.38 -11.46
C ALA A 317 -25.64 3.12 -12.91
N SER A 318 -25.04 3.87 -13.84
CA SER A 318 -25.29 3.73 -15.26
C SER A 318 -24.01 3.98 -16.04
N GLN A 319 -23.81 3.26 -17.13
CA GLN A 319 -22.68 3.46 -18.04
C GLN A 319 -22.65 4.86 -18.66
N SER A 320 -23.81 5.52 -18.77
CA SER A 320 -23.91 6.87 -19.33
C SER A 320 -23.55 7.98 -18.33
N ASP A 321 -23.44 7.67 -17.04
CA ASP A 321 -23.07 8.62 -16.00
C ASP A 321 -21.56 8.58 -15.73
N SER A 322 -20.87 9.66 -16.08
CA SER A 322 -19.41 9.79 -15.87
C SER A 322 -18.98 9.82 -14.41
N ASN A 323 -19.90 10.03 -13.46
CA ASN A 323 -19.65 10.01 -12.03
C ASN A 323 -19.72 8.60 -11.44
N CYS A 324 -20.20 7.62 -12.19
CA CYS A 324 -20.26 6.22 -11.79
C CYS A 324 -18.99 5.47 -12.19
N SER A 325 -18.46 4.66 -11.29
CA SER A 325 -17.33 3.78 -11.61
C SER A 325 -17.77 2.58 -12.48
N ALA A 326 -16.85 2.06 -13.28
CA ALA A 326 -17.13 0.93 -14.17
C ALA A 326 -17.59 -0.32 -13.42
N ASN A 327 -17.11 -0.55 -12.21
CA ASN A 327 -17.49 -1.66 -11.35
C ASN A 327 -18.88 -1.48 -10.69
N ALA A 328 -19.49 -0.30 -10.76
CA ALA A 328 -20.82 -0.08 -10.20
C ALA A 328 -21.95 -0.51 -11.17
N TRP A 329 -21.67 -0.68 -12.46
CA TRP A 329 -22.65 -1.12 -13.48
C TRP A 329 -22.20 -2.39 -14.23
N ASP A 330 -21.23 -3.13 -13.68
CA ASP A 330 -20.76 -4.43 -14.18
C ASP A 330 -20.57 -5.38 -12.99
N LEU A 331 -21.52 -6.29 -12.79
CA LEU A 331 -21.50 -7.22 -11.65
C LEU A 331 -20.26 -8.11 -11.60
N SER A 332 -19.66 -8.42 -12.76
CA SER A 332 -18.43 -9.22 -12.79
C SER A 332 -17.26 -8.49 -12.12
N LYS A 333 -17.27 -7.16 -12.17
CA LYS A 333 -16.22 -6.28 -11.62
C LYS A 333 -16.57 -5.69 -10.25
N LEU A 334 -17.80 -5.89 -9.79
CA LEU A 334 -18.23 -5.37 -8.50
C LEU A 334 -17.34 -5.91 -7.39
N ASN A 335 -16.77 -5.02 -6.58
CA ASN A 335 -15.79 -5.37 -5.54
C ASN A 335 -16.08 -4.62 -4.22
N ILE A 336 -17.35 -4.60 -3.79
CA ILE A 336 -17.74 -4.05 -2.50
C ILE A 336 -18.01 -5.17 -1.50
N PRO A 337 -17.76 -4.99 -0.19
CA PRO A 337 -18.04 -6.00 0.82
C PRO A 337 -19.51 -6.41 0.83
N GLU A 338 -19.79 -7.68 1.00
CA GLU A 338 -21.16 -8.20 1.10
C GLU A 338 -21.89 -7.66 2.34
N SER A 339 -21.12 -7.45 3.41
CA SER A 339 -21.53 -6.84 4.68
C SER A 339 -20.35 -6.08 5.28
N ASP A 340 -20.60 -5.30 6.32
CA ASP A 340 -19.57 -4.60 7.08
C ASP A 340 -18.75 -3.61 6.26
N GLY A 341 -19.29 -3.11 5.16
CA GLY A 341 -18.69 -2.03 4.38
C GLY A 341 -19.11 -0.65 4.88
N LYS A 342 -18.40 0.37 4.39
CA LYS A 342 -18.71 1.79 4.62
C LYS A 342 -19.10 2.47 3.34
N LEU A 343 -20.28 3.07 3.33
CA LEU A 343 -20.72 3.99 2.29
C LEU A 343 -20.35 5.42 2.70
N ARG A 344 -19.61 6.13 1.87
CA ARG A 344 -19.23 7.53 2.09
C ARG A 344 -20.01 8.44 1.16
N ILE A 345 -20.66 9.45 1.75
CA ILE A 345 -21.38 10.51 1.03
C ILE A 345 -20.86 11.84 1.54
N TYR A 346 -20.12 12.59 0.75
CA TYR A 346 -19.29 13.72 1.21
C TYR A 346 -18.34 13.29 2.36
N ASN A 347 -18.49 13.91 3.53
CA ASN A 347 -17.69 13.64 4.74
C ASN A 347 -18.42 12.72 5.73
N TYR A 348 -19.57 12.16 5.35
CA TYR A 348 -20.34 11.25 6.21
C TYR A 348 -20.11 9.81 5.80
N GLU A 349 -19.93 8.95 6.81
CA GLU A 349 -19.71 7.52 6.63
C GLU A 349 -20.88 6.75 7.25
N PHE A 350 -21.49 5.87 6.47
CA PHE A 350 -22.58 5.01 6.87
C PHE A 350 -22.13 3.56 6.77
N GLN A 351 -22.16 2.83 7.90
CA GLN A 351 -21.90 1.39 7.88
C GLN A 351 -23.15 0.65 7.43
N TYR A 352 -23.01 -0.25 6.47
CA TYR A 352 -24.11 -1.07 6.00
C TYR A 352 -23.93 -2.54 6.42
N ASP A 353 -25.07 -3.23 6.57
CA ASP A 353 -25.16 -4.64 6.89
C ASP A 353 -25.30 -5.52 5.63
N SER A 354 -25.99 -5.02 4.63
CA SER A 354 -26.23 -5.69 3.34
C SER A 354 -26.62 -4.68 2.27
N PHE A 355 -26.65 -5.15 1.03
CA PHE A 355 -27.22 -4.38 -0.07
C PHE A 355 -27.98 -5.31 -1.02
N GLU A 356 -28.94 -4.75 -1.73
CA GLU A 356 -29.64 -5.37 -2.86
C GLU A 356 -29.28 -4.63 -4.14
N VAL A 357 -29.17 -5.38 -5.23
CA VAL A 357 -28.93 -4.82 -6.57
C VAL A 357 -30.04 -5.25 -7.49
N SER A 358 -30.68 -4.27 -8.12
CA SER A 358 -31.66 -4.51 -9.18
C SER A 358 -31.09 -4.06 -10.51
N VAL A 359 -30.99 -4.98 -11.47
CA VAL A 359 -30.54 -4.70 -12.84
C VAL A 359 -31.76 -4.37 -13.68
N CYS A 360 -31.75 -3.19 -14.31
CA CYS A 360 -32.85 -2.71 -15.15
C CYS A 360 -32.60 -3.00 -16.64
N ALA A 361 -33.67 -3.02 -17.43
CA ALA A 361 -33.63 -3.30 -18.86
C ALA A 361 -32.83 -2.25 -19.66
N ASP A 362 -32.73 -1.01 -19.16
CA ASP A 362 -31.90 0.05 -19.73
C ASP A 362 -30.40 -0.09 -19.45
N GLY A 363 -29.99 -1.14 -18.73
CA GLY A 363 -28.62 -1.37 -18.32
C GLY A 363 -28.19 -0.55 -17.09
N SER A 364 -29.12 0.12 -16.42
CA SER A 364 -28.85 0.75 -15.13
C SER A 364 -28.93 -0.26 -13.98
N TYR A 365 -28.20 0.03 -12.91
CA TYR A 365 -28.13 -0.77 -11.70
C TYR A 365 -28.60 0.08 -10.53
N GLU A 366 -29.62 -0.39 -9.79
CA GLU A 366 -30.13 0.26 -8.60
C GLU A 366 -29.65 -0.50 -7.36
N TYR A 367 -28.89 0.16 -6.50
CA TYR A 367 -28.40 -0.36 -5.25
C TYR A 367 -29.24 0.15 -4.09
N THR A 368 -29.66 -0.74 -3.20
CA THR A 368 -30.31 -0.39 -1.93
C THR A 368 -29.46 -0.91 -0.79
N PHE A 369 -28.72 -0.03 -0.13
CA PHE A 369 -27.91 -0.38 1.03
C PHE A 369 -28.76 -0.35 2.29
N THR A 370 -28.80 -1.44 3.05
CA THR A 370 -29.41 -1.50 4.38
C THR A 370 -28.32 -1.19 5.40
N LEU A 371 -28.49 -0.10 6.14
CA LEU A 371 -27.51 0.34 7.13
C LEU A 371 -27.56 -0.51 8.39
N LYS A 372 -26.53 -0.40 9.25
CA LYS A 372 -26.55 -1.02 10.59
C LYS A 372 -27.44 -0.24 11.56
N ASP A 373 -27.50 1.06 11.40
CA ASP A 373 -28.22 1.98 12.26
C ASP A 373 -29.24 2.83 11.47
N SER A 374 -30.15 3.47 12.18
CA SER A 374 -31.02 4.51 11.60
C SER A 374 -30.23 5.79 11.33
N ILE A 375 -30.62 6.54 10.30
CA ILE A 375 -30.00 7.81 9.91
C ILE A 375 -30.46 8.93 10.85
N LYS A 376 -29.54 9.61 11.50
CA LYS A 376 -29.82 10.68 12.47
C LYS A 376 -30.30 11.96 11.76
N ASP A 377 -31.10 12.79 12.45
CA ASP A 377 -31.66 14.04 11.91
C ASP A 377 -30.61 14.98 11.29
N GLY A 378 -29.39 15.03 11.87
CA GLY A 378 -28.30 15.82 11.33
C GLY A 378 -27.79 15.29 10.00
N GLU A 379 -27.66 13.97 9.87
CA GLU A 379 -27.23 13.27 8.67
C GLU A 379 -28.27 13.37 7.56
N GLN A 380 -29.57 13.28 7.90
CA GLN A 380 -30.68 13.44 6.94
C GLN A 380 -30.61 14.79 6.22
N LYS A 381 -30.39 15.89 6.96
CA LYS A 381 -30.26 17.22 6.36
C LYS A 381 -29.13 17.31 5.34
N HIS A 382 -28.03 16.59 5.57
CA HIS A 382 -26.92 16.55 4.63
C HIS A 382 -27.24 15.69 3.41
N LEU A 383 -27.97 14.58 3.59
CA LEU A 383 -28.47 13.77 2.48
C LEU A 383 -29.47 14.55 1.62
N ASP A 384 -30.38 15.32 2.23
CA ASP A 384 -31.30 16.19 1.51
C ASP A 384 -30.56 17.23 0.66
N VAL A 385 -29.52 17.86 1.20
CA VAL A 385 -28.69 18.79 0.44
C VAL A 385 -27.94 18.07 -0.69
N ALA A 386 -27.44 16.87 -0.44
CA ALA A 386 -26.77 16.04 -1.43
C ALA A 386 -27.69 15.69 -2.60
N MET A 387 -28.93 15.26 -2.30
CA MET A 387 -29.95 14.95 -3.29
C MET A 387 -30.39 16.18 -4.08
N ALA A 388 -30.57 17.33 -3.41
CA ALA A 388 -30.97 18.58 -4.07
C ALA A 388 -29.93 19.08 -5.09
N LYS A 389 -28.64 18.73 -4.94
CA LYS A 389 -27.57 19.05 -5.90
C LYS A 389 -27.60 18.16 -7.15
N GLY A 390 -28.26 17.00 -7.11
CA GLY A 390 -28.49 16.11 -8.25
C GLY A 390 -27.29 15.35 -8.82
N GLU A 391 -26.06 15.59 -8.32
CA GLU A 391 -24.82 15.00 -8.85
C GLU A 391 -23.92 14.44 -7.72
N THR A 392 -24.53 13.99 -6.62
CA THR A 392 -23.74 13.54 -5.49
C THR A 392 -23.32 12.10 -5.68
N THR A 393 -22.02 11.89 -5.84
CA THR A 393 -21.40 10.58 -5.89
C THR A 393 -21.23 10.02 -4.48
N SER A 394 -21.71 8.81 -4.30
CA SER A 394 -21.50 7.99 -3.10
C SER A 394 -20.46 6.93 -3.39
N THR A 395 -19.52 6.70 -2.47
CA THR A 395 -18.41 5.76 -2.69
C THR A 395 -18.33 4.69 -1.61
N VAL A 396 -17.89 3.50 -1.99
CA VAL A 396 -17.45 2.45 -1.05
C VAL A 396 -15.95 2.21 -1.29
N GLY A 397 -15.20 2.23 -0.20
CA GLY A 397 -13.74 2.20 -0.25
C GLY A 397 -13.11 3.51 -0.73
N ASP A 398 -11.82 3.63 -0.55
CA ASP A 398 -11.04 4.76 -1.02
C ASP A 398 -10.47 4.50 -2.41
N SER A 399 -10.32 5.55 -3.20
CA SER A 399 -9.61 5.50 -4.48
C SER A 399 -8.10 5.54 -4.22
N VAL A 400 -7.40 4.45 -4.51
CA VAL A 400 -5.96 4.33 -4.37
C VAL A 400 -5.36 4.04 -5.75
N ASP A 401 -4.72 5.06 -6.36
CA ASP A 401 -4.14 4.97 -7.70
C ASP A 401 -2.82 4.18 -7.68
N PHE A 402 -2.92 2.92 -7.30
CA PHE A 402 -1.86 1.92 -7.33
C PHE A 402 -2.47 0.53 -7.52
N ARG A 403 -1.78 -0.36 -8.22
CA ARG A 403 -2.19 -1.75 -8.40
C ARG A 403 -1.64 -2.61 -7.27
N GLY A 404 -2.34 -2.58 -6.15
CA GLY A 404 -2.06 -3.39 -4.97
C GLY A 404 -2.78 -4.73 -4.97
N ILE A 405 -2.80 -5.39 -3.82
CA ILE A 405 -3.45 -6.70 -3.64
C ILE A 405 -4.94 -6.66 -3.98
N PRO A 406 -5.73 -5.64 -3.56
CA PRO A 406 -7.15 -5.59 -3.91
C PRO A 406 -7.42 -5.54 -5.42
N TYR A 407 -6.56 -4.87 -6.19
CA TYR A 407 -6.66 -4.85 -7.65
C TYR A 407 -6.50 -6.26 -8.25
N TYR A 408 -5.45 -7.00 -7.88
CA TYR A 408 -5.24 -8.35 -8.41
C TYR A 408 -6.31 -9.35 -7.95
N MET A 409 -6.80 -9.21 -6.72
CA MET A 409 -7.93 -9.99 -6.23
C MET A 409 -9.21 -9.70 -7.01
N SER A 410 -9.48 -8.44 -7.35
CA SER A 410 -10.66 -8.08 -8.16
C SER A 410 -10.58 -8.66 -9.58
N GLN A 411 -9.39 -8.69 -10.19
CA GLN A 411 -9.17 -9.33 -11.50
C GLN A 411 -9.42 -10.85 -11.44
N LEU A 412 -8.94 -11.53 -10.39
CA LEU A 412 -9.23 -12.95 -10.20
C LEU A 412 -10.73 -13.20 -9.99
N ASN A 413 -11.42 -12.33 -9.24
CA ASN A 413 -12.87 -12.45 -9.05
C ASN A 413 -13.64 -12.22 -10.37
N GLU A 414 -13.24 -11.24 -11.19
CA GLU A 414 -13.82 -11.00 -12.52
C GLU A 414 -13.64 -12.24 -13.41
N PHE A 415 -12.45 -12.83 -13.42
CA PHE A 415 -12.19 -14.06 -14.17
C PHE A 415 -13.11 -15.19 -13.72
N VAL A 416 -13.14 -15.47 -12.43
CA VAL A 416 -13.91 -16.59 -11.86
C VAL A 416 -15.40 -16.44 -12.17
N ARG A 417 -15.97 -15.26 -11.94
CA ARG A 417 -17.39 -15.00 -12.17
C ARG A 417 -17.78 -15.15 -13.62
N THR A 418 -17.03 -14.49 -14.50
CA THR A 418 -17.33 -14.49 -15.93
C THR A 418 -17.11 -15.87 -16.55
N PHE A 419 -15.99 -16.52 -16.22
CA PHE A 419 -15.67 -17.85 -16.73
C PHE A 419 -16.69 -18.88 -16.26
N SER A 420 -16.99 -18.90 -14.96
CA SER A 420 -17.95 -19.86 -14.38
C SER A 420 -19.37 -19.68 -14.92
N ALA A 421 -19.84 -18.44 -15.06
CA ALA A 421 -21.17 -18.16 -15.59
C ALA A 421 -21.32 -18.68 -17.04
N ASN A 422 -20.36 -18.35 -17.92
CA ASN A 422 -20.39 -18.81 -19.30
C ASN A 422 -20.25 -20.34 -19.42
N PHE A 423 -19.42 -20.97 -18.59
CA PHE A 423 -19.24 -22.42 -18.62
C PHE A 423 -20.49 -23.14 -18.09
N ASN A 424 -21.04 -22.69 -16.97
CA ASN A 424 -22.25 -23.27 -16.38
C ASN A 424 -23.46 -23.10 -17.31
N GLN A 425 -23.59 -21.99 -18.04
CA GLN A 425 -24.64 -21.80 -19.05
C GLN A 425 -24.63 -22.94 -20.10
N VAL A 426 -23.44 -23.29 -20.59
CA VAL A 426 -23.32 -24.38 -21.56
C VAL A 426 -23.61 -25.73 -20.89
N GLN A 427 -23.07 -25.96 -19.68
CA GLN A 427 -23.27 -27.19 -18.92
C GLN A 427 -24.78 -27.43 -18.61
N ASN A 428 -25.49 -26.40 -18.11
CA ASN A 428 -26.91 -26.47 -17.77
C ASN A 428 -27.81 -26.56 -18.98
N GLY A 429 -27.34 -26.08 -20.15
CA GLY A 429 -28.03 -26.21 -21.43
C GLY A 429 -28.06 -27.66 -21.98
N GLY A 430 -27.18 -28.53 -21.46
CA GLY A 430 -27.03 -29.91 -21.92
C GLY A 430 -27.80 -30.94 -21.10
N TYR A 431 -27.55 -32.21 -21.45
CA TYR A 431 -28.04 -33.39 -20.75
C TYR A 431 -26.88 -34.33 -20.41
N ASP A 432 -26.95 -34.91 -19.23
CA ASP A 432 -25.97 -35.85 -18.70
C ASP A 432 -26.19 -37.30 -19.18
N LEU A 433 -25.40 -38.27 -18.68
CA LEU A 433 -25.58 -39.69 -19.01
C LEU A 433 -26.84 -40.32 -18.39
N TYR A 434 -27.44 -39.68 -17.37
CA TYR A 434 -28.73 -40.07 -16.78
C TYR A 434 -29.90 -39.46 -17.55
N GLN A 435 -29.62 -38.67 -18.60
CA GLN A 435 -30.61 -37.95 -19.41
C GLN A 435 -31.33 -36.83 -18.60
N GLU A 436 -30.69 -36.39 -17.50
CA GLU A 436 -31.12 -35.25 -16.72
C GLU A 436 -30.46 -33.98 -17.23
N LYS A 437 -31.05 -32.82 -16.95
CA LYS A 437 -30.44 -31.52 -17.21
C LYS A 437 -29.13 -31.39 -16.46
N GLY A 438 -28.13 -30.80 -17.12
CA GLY A 438 -26.88 -30.48 -16.45
C GLY A 438 -27.08 -29.61 -15.22
N CYS A 439 -26.20 -29.76 -14.25
CA CYS A 439 -26.08 -28.90 -13.09
C CYS A 439 -24.81 -28.02 -13.19
N ASP A 440 -24.70 -26.98 -12.38
CA ASP A 440 -23.53 -26.13 -12.37
C ASP A 440 -22.24 -26.92 -12.13
N LEU A 441 -21.23 -26.72 -13.00
CA LEU A 441 -19.90 -27.29 -12.79
C LEU A 441 -19.11 -26.47 -11.77
N PHE A 442 -19.13 -25.16 -11.90
CA PHE A 442 -18.43 -24.24 -11.01
C PHE A 442 -19.41 -23.60 -10.05
N VAL A 443 -19.16 -23.73 -8.77
CA VAL A 443 -20.02 -23.25 -7.68
C VAL A 443 -19.19 -22.48 -6.65
N ALA A 444 -19.83 -21.66 -5.82
CA ALA A 444 -19.19 -21.11 -4.63
C ALA A 444 -19.11 -22.17 -3.51
N ALA A 445 -18.15 -22.03 -2.61
CA ALA A 445 -18.01 -22.92 -1.47
C ALA A 445 -19.33 -22.98 -0.68
N PRO A 446 -19.69 -24.17 -0.16
CA PRO A 446 -20.95 -24.35 0.53
C PRO A 446 -21.04 -23.42 1.76
N LEU A 447 -22.26 -23.02 2.08
CA LEU A 447 -22.54 -22.31 3.34
C LEU A 447 -22.07 -23.14 4.55
N ALA A 448 -21.84 -22.45 5.68
CA ALA A 448 -21.44 -23.08 6.93
C ALA A 448 -22.35 -24.25 7.39
N ASN A 449 -23.58 -24.33 6.85
CA ASN A 449 -24.53 -25.43 7.09
C ASN A 449 -24.48 -26.54 6.02
N GLY A 450 -23.53 -26.52 5.09
CA GLY A 450 -23.35 -27.53 4.04
C GLY A 450 -24.33 -27.40 2.86
N GLY A 451 -25.14 -26.35 2.76
CA GLY A 451 -26.03 -26.11 1.63
C GLY A 451 -25.25 -25.56 0.42
N GLN A 452 -25.47 -26.11 -0.76
CA GLN A 452 -25.05 -25.50 -2.01
C GLN A 452 -26.10 -24.48 -2.47
N PHE A 453 -25.64 -23.46 -3.18
CA PHE A 453 -26.52 -22.46 -3.75
C PHE A 453 -26.80 -22.75 -5.22
N ASP A 454 -28.02 -22.55 -5.62
CA ASP A 454 -28.35 -22.45 -7.05
C ASP A 454 -27.86 -21.09 -7.56
N MET A 455 -26.84 -21.09 -8.39
CA MET A 455 -26.30 -19.86 -8.97
C MET A 455 -27.25 -19.33 -10.02
N THR A 456 -27.64 -18.06 -9.90
CA THR A 456 -28.45 -17.39 -10.91
C THR A 456 -27.54 -16.69 -11.90
N GLU A 457 -27.68 -17.03 -13.16
CA GLU A 457 -26.89 -16.52 -14.25
C GLU A 457 -27.57 -15.34 -14.92
N LEU A 458 -26.89 -14.21 -14.95
CA LEU A 458 -27.27 -13.03 -15.72
C LEU A 458 -26.13 -12.64 -16.65
N LEU A 459 -26.33 -12.83 -17.97
CA LEU A 459 -25.34 -12.47 -18.98
C LEU A 459 -25.91 -11.41 -19.92
N TYR A 460 -25.09 -10.41 -20.24
CA TYR A 460 -25.41 -9.40 -21.24
C TYR A 460 -24.82 -9.80 -22.60
N ASN A 461 -25.67 -9.97 -23.60
CA ASN A 461 -25.23 -10.25 -24.97
C ASN A 461 -25.08 -8.93 -25.75
N LYS A 462 -23.84 -8.58 -26.09
CA LYS A 462 -23.52 -7.37 -26.85
C LYS A 462 -24.07 -7.36 -28.28
N THR A 463 -24.35 -8.55 -28.85
CA THR A 463 -24.80 -8.67 -30.25
C THR A 463 -26.26 -8.23 -30.40
N ASP A 464 -27.13 -8.60 -29.48
CA ASP A 464 -28.55 -8.27 -29.51
C ASP A 464 -28.97 -7.23 -28.46
N GLY A 465 -28.02 -6.79 -27.60
CA GLY A 465 -28.24 -5.78 -26.57
C GLY A 465 -29.22 -6.24 -25.47
N CYS A 466 -29.36 -7.54 -25.25
CA CYS A 466 -30.34 -8.12 -24.35
C CYS A 466 -29.66 -8.85 -23.19
N TYR A 467 -30.26 -8.79 -22.00
CA TYR A 467 -29.89 -9.63 -20.88
C TYR A 467 -30.49 -11.03 -21.03
N TYR A 468 -29.70 -12.04 -20.69
CA TYR A 468 -30.11 -13.43 -20.59
C TYR A 468 -30.08 -13.87 -19.14
N LEU A 469 -31.20 -14.31 -18.60
CA LEU A 469 -31.31 -14.86 -17.26
C LEU A 469 -31.46 -16.38 -17.36
N ASN A 470 -30.46 -17.12 -16.87
CA ASN A 470 -30.39 -18.59 -17.01
C ASN A 470 -30.63 -19.04 -18.46
N GLY A 471 -30.01 -18.39 -19.42
CA GLY A 471 -30.12 -18.69 -20.85
C GLY A 471 -31.42 -18.21 -21.52
N VAL A 472 -32.35 -17.58 -20.81
CA VAL A 472 -33.60 -17.07 -21.35
C VAL A 472 -33.49 -15.56 -21.62
N ALA A 473 -33.66 -15.16 -22.88
CA ALA A 473 -33.59 -13.76 -23.29
C ALA A 473 -34.72 -12.94 -22.63
N GLN A 474 -34.36 -11.87 -21.98
CA GLN A 474 -35.27 -10.93 -21.35
C GLN A 474 -35.71 -9.89 -22.39
N LYS A 475 -36.77 -10.24 -23.16
CA LYS A 475 -37.29 -9.41 -24.27
C LYS A 475 -38.61 -8.76 -23.89
N GLY A 476 -38.89 -7.60 -24.50
CA GLY A 476 -40.12 -6.87 -24.27
C GLY A 476 -40.16 -6.02 -23.00
N LEU A 477 -39.06 -5.99 -22.26
CA LEU A 477 -38.88 -5.10 -21.13
C LEU A 477 -38.39 -3.73 -21.63
N SER A 478 -38.72 -2.66 -20.91
CA SER A 478 -38.41 -1.29 -21.30
C SER A 478 -37.93 -0.46 -20.10
N GLY A 479 -36.95 0.42 -20.33
CA GLY A 479 -36.51 1.41 -19.37
C GLY A 479 -36.12 0.84 -18.00
N ALA A 480 -36.83 1.25 -16.96
CA ALA A 480 -36.57 0.85 -15.58
C ALA A 480 -37.17 -0.50 -15.15
N ASP A 481 -37.71 -1.30 -16.11
CA ASP A 481 -38.20 -2.62 -15.77
C ASP A 481 -37.05 -3.48 -15.23
N VAL A 482 -37.22 -4.09 -14.05
CA VAL A 482 -36.21 -4.91 -13.39
C VAL A 482 -36.11 -6.27 -14.08
N VAL A 483 -34.92 -6.57 -14.58
CA VAL A 483 -34.59 -7.85 -15.19
C VAL A 483 -34.21 -8.89 -14.12
N TYR A 484 -33.49 -8.42 -13.09
CA TYR A 484 -32.91 -9.30 -12.07
C TYR A 484 -32.67 -8.52 -10.78
N THR A 485 -32.89 -9.17 -9.64
CA THR A 485 -32.52 -8.64 -8.31
C THR A 485 -31.80 -9.71 -7.50
N PHE A 486 -30.72 -9.35 -6.84
CA PHE A 486 -30.05 -10.22 -5.87
C PHE A 486 -29.67 -9.45 -4.59
N SER A 487 -29.53 -10.21 -3.50
CA SER A 487 -29.04 -9.68 -2.23
C SER A 487 -27.57 -10.06 -2.03
N SER A 488 -26.77 -9.13 -1.47
CA SER A 488 -25.38 -9.41 -1.11
C SER A 488 -25.26 -10.48 -0.03
N LYS A 489 -26.21 -10.56 0.88
CA LYS A 489 -26.26 -11.63 1.90
C LYS A 489 -26.88 -12.88 1.34
N ALA A 490 -26.16 -13.98 1.51
CA ALA A 490 -26.68 -15.31 1.25
C ALA A 490 -27.77 -15.69 2.26
N GLU A 491 -29.01 -15.79 1.79
CA GLU A 491 -30.13 -16.25 2.59
C GLU A 491 -30.53 -17.68 2.18
N LYS A 492 -30.86 -18.51 3.16
CA LYS A 492 -31.29 -19.89 2.92
C LYS A 492 -32.55 -19.92 2.01
N GLY A 493 -32.43 -20.58 0.87
CA GLY A 493 -33.53 -20.74 -0.09
C GLY A 493 -33.65 -19.63 -1.13
N LYS A 494 -32.72 -18.67 -1.17
CA LYS A 494 -32.57 -17.69 -2.28
C LYS A 494 -31.45 -18.10 -3.20
N SER A 495 -31.59 -17.84 -4.51
CA SER A 495 -30.52 -17.99 -5.48
C SER A 495 -29.40 -17.00 -5.19
N LEU A 496 -28.13 -17.46 -5.33
CA LEU A 496 -26.97 -16.60 -5.27
C LEU A 496 -26.62 -16.05 -6.66
N SER A 497 -26.17 -14.80 -6.65
CA SER A 497 -25.54 -14.22 -7.82
C SER A 497 -24.09 -14.72 -7.97
N TYR A 498 -23.56 -14.74 -9.17
CA TYR A 498 -22.12 -14.93 -9.40
C TYR A 498 -21.27 -13.86 -8.70
N TYR A 499 -21.86 -12.74 -8.28
CA TYR A 499 -21.20 -11.78 -7.39
C TYR A 499 -20.64 -12.42 -6.09
N ASN A 500 -21.37 -13.36 -5.52
CA ASN A 500 -20.95 -14.07 -4.30
C ASN A 500 -19.85 -15.11 -4.54
N MET A 501 -19.58 -15.44 -5.82
CA MET A 501 -18.46 -16.30 -6.19
C MET A 501 -17.19 -15.47 -6.31
N THR A 502 -16.24 -15.75 -5.44
CA THR A 502 -14.92 -15.11 -5.41
C THR A 502 -13.82 -16.11 -5.72
N ALA A 503 -12.63 -15.64 -6.04
CA ALA A 503 -11.46 -16.50 -6.21
C ALA A 503 -11.11 -17.32 -4.95
N LEU A 504 -11.54 -16.86 -3.76
CA LEU A 504 -11.40 -17.60 -2.50
C LEU A 504 -12.42 -18.72 -2.32
N SER A 505 -13.62 -18.56 -2.90
CA SER A 505 -14.76 -19.45 -2.66
C SER A 505 -15.10 -20.38 -3.81
N VAL A 506 -14.55 -20.16 -5.00
CA VAL A 506 -14.86 -20.97 -6.21
C VAL A 506 -14.40 -22.41 -6.05
N GLN A 507 -15.24 -23.35 -6.45
CA GLN A 507 -14.92 -24.78 -6.50
C GLN A 507 -15.73 -25.49 -7.57
N VAL A 508 -15.35 -26.73 -7.88
CA VAL A 508 -16.15 -27.62 -8.72
C VAL A 508 -17.25 -28.23 -7.85
N SER A 509 -18.43 -28.42 -8.42
CA SER A 509 -19.57 -29.07 -7.75
C SER A 509 -19.21 -30.47 -7.24
N ASP A 510 -19.49 -30.74 -5.96
CA ASP A 510 -19.28 -32.05 -5.36
C ASP A 510 -20.06 -33.16 -6.09
N GLU A 511 -21.23 -32.82 -6.65
CA GLU A 511 -22.03 -33.78 -7.41
C GLU A 511 -21.29 -34.27 -8.64
N ILE A 512 -20.60 -33.38 -9.38
CA ILE A 512 -19.85 -33.71 -10.60
C ILE A 512 -18.50 -34.35 -10.24
N LEU A 513 -17.83 -33.93 -9.18
CA LEU A 513 -16.60 -34.56 -8.71
C LEU A 513 -16.80 -36.01 -8.29
N ASN A 514 -17.89 -36.28 -7.58
CA ASN A 514 -18.23 -37.62 -7.13
C ASN A 514 -18.71 -38.50 -8.27
N ASP A 515 -19.45 -37.95 -9.23
CA ASP A 515 -19.96 -38.68 -10.39
C ASP A 515 -19.80 -37.89 -11.71
N GLY A 516 -18.72 -38.15 -12.44
CA GLY A 516 -18.45 -37.55 -13.75
C GLY A 516 -19.53 -37.81 -14.82
N LYS A 517 -20.47 -38.75 -14.60
CA LYS A 517 -21.61 -38.96 -15.50
C LYS A 517 -22.57 -37.79 -15.52
N LYS A 518 -22.57 -36.93 -14.49
CA LYS A 518 -23.36 -35.70 -14.42
C LYS A 518 -22.86 -34.57 -15.32
N LEU A 519 -21.68 -34.72 -15.92
CA LEU A 519 -21.25 -33.77 -16.96
C LEU A 519 -22.21 -33.90 -18.19
N ALA A 520 -22.76 -32.78 -18.63
CA ALA A 520 -23.76 -32.71 -19.68
C ALA A 520 -23.11 -32.54 -21.07
N PHE A 521 -22.78 -33.66 -21.73
CA PHE A 521 -22.10 -33.63 -23.02
C PHE A 521 -23.06 -33.65 -24.21
N SER A 522 -24.34 -33.99 -24.01
CA SER A 522 -25.37 -33.99 -25.04
C SER A 522 -26.20 -32.70 -25.03
N THR A 523 -26.71 -32.26 -26.17
CA THR A 523 -27.69 -31.15 -26.27
C THR A 523 -29.13 -31.63 -26.23
N GLU A 524 -29.39 -32.94 -26.36
CA GLU A 524 -30.73 -33.50 -26.42
C GLU A 524 -30.90 -34.62 -25.38
N ALA A 525 -32.08 -34.65 -24.75
CA ALA A 525 -32.49 -35.80 -23.99
C ALA A 525 -32.63 -37.02 -24.90
N ASN A 526 -32.30 -38.21 -24.41
CA ASN A 526 -32.32 -39.46 -25.16
C ASN A 526 -31.36 -39.55 -26.35
N ALA A 527 -30.40 -38.64 -26.49
CA ALA A 527 -29.30 -38.82 -27.41
C ALA A 527 -28.44 -40.04 -26.99
N GLY A 528 -27.83 -40.70 -27.94
CA GLY A 528 -26.95 -41.86 -27.66
C GLY A 528 -25.80 -41.44 -26.73
N VAL A 529 -25.23 -42.41 -25.98
CA VAL A 529 -24.11 -42.20 -25.05
C VAL A 529 -22.86 -41.58 -25.71
N ALA A 530 -22.75 -41.60 -27.01
CA ALA A 530 -21.67 -40.97 -27.79
C ALA A 530 -21.96 -39.53 -28.22
N SER A 531 -23.12 -38.96 -27.81
CA SER A 531 -23.46 -37.56 -28.11
C SER A 531 -22.48 -36.61 -27.43
N ARG A 532 -21.98 -35.63 -28.18
CA ARG A 532 -20.89 -34.72 -27.77
C ARG A 532 -21.07 -33.26 -28.19
N GLU A 533 -22.27 -32.91 -28.67
CA GLU A 533 -22.53 -31.59 -29.21
C GLU A 533 -22.35 -30.51 -28.17
N ASN A 534 -22.77 -30.77 -26.91
CA ASN A 534 -22.59 -29.82 -25.81
C ASN A 534 -21.13 -29.74 -25.36
N LEU A 535 -20.40 -30.85 -25.37
CA LEU A 535 -18.96 -30.88 -25.12
C LEU A 535 -18.20 -30.03 -26.15
N THR A 536 -18.64 -30.06 -27.43
CA THR A 536 -18.06 -29.19 -28.46
C THR A 536 -18.29 -27.71 -28.17
N LYS A 537 -19.48 -27.35 -27.64
CA LYS A 537 -19.76 -25.97 -27.17
C LYS A 537 -18.88 -25.60 -26.00
N MET A 538 -18.67 -26.48 -25.01
CA MET A 538 -17.74 -26.25 -23.91
C MET A 538 -16.32 -25.99 -24.40
N SER A 539 -15.84 -26.81 -25.36
CA SER A 539 -14.52 -26.62 -25.97
C SER A 539 -14.41 -25.30 -26.73
N ALA A 540 -15.50 -24.84 -27.37
CA ALA A 540 -15.53 -23.60 -28.11
C ALA A 540 -15.40 -22.36 -27.22
N LEU A 541 -15.72 -22.45 -25.93
CA LEU A 541 -15.51 -21.35 -24.95
C LEU A 541 -14.05 -20.93 -24.86
N ARG A 542 -13.11 -21.79 -25.20
CA ARG A 542 -11.67 -21.46 -25.28
C ARG A 542 -11.40 -20.28 -26.21
N GLU A 543 -12.10 -20.23 -27.32
CA GLU A 543 -11.89 -19.26 -28.41
C GLU A 543 -12.99 -18.18 -28.41
N ASP A 544 -13.81 -18.07 -27.36
CA ASP A 544 -14.87 -17.08 -27.27
C ASP A 544 -14.29 -15.69 -26.98
N ASN A 545 -14.14 -14.89 -28.02
CA ASN A 545 -13.66 -13.52 -27.97
C ASN A 545 -14.64 -12.53 -27.30
N SER A 546 -15.88 -12.94 -27.04
CA SER A 546 -16.90 -12.09 -26.42
C SER A 546 -16.94 -12.22 -24.90
N MET A 547 -16.29 -13.25 -24.35
CA MET A 547 -16.37 -13.59 -22.93
C MET A 547 -15.79 -12.48 -22.04
N PHE A 548 -14.63 -11.94 -22.38
CA PHE A 548 -13.98 -10.88 -21.64
C PHE A 548 -13.75 -9.64 -22.52
N LYS A 549 -13.50 -8.50 -21.89
CA LYS A 549 -13.10 -7.29 -22.60
C LYS A 549 -11.77 -7.49 -23.35
N GLN A 550 -10.88 -8.29 -22.78
CA GLN A 550 -9.56 -8.67 -23.32
C GLN A 550 -9.65 -9.75 -24.40
N GLY A 551 -10.85 -10.30 -24.69
CA GLY A 551 -11.10 -11.36 -25.64
C GLY A 551 -11.26 -12.74 -24.99
N ILE A 552 -10.50 -13.74 -25.45
CA ILE A 552 -10.57 -15.11 -24.95
C ILE A 552 -10.06 -15.25 -23.51
N PRO A 553 -10.48 -16.29 -22.76
CA PRO A 553 -10.08 -16.49 -21.35
C PRO A 553 -8.56 -16.50 -21.11
N SER A 554 -7.79 -17.12 -22.02
CA SER A 554 -6.32 -17.15 -21.89
C SER A 554 -5.69 -15.77 -22.06
N ASN A 555 -6.26 -14.90 -22.91
CA ASN A 555 -5.78 -13.53 -23.08
C ASN A 555 -6.03 -12.69 -21.81
N PHE A 556 -7.18 -12.88 -21.15
CA PHE A 556 -7.46 -12.19 -19.88
C PHE A 556 -6.38 -12.48 -18.84
N LEU A 557 -6.09 -13.78 -18.63
CA LEU A 557 -5.06 -14.21 -17.67
C LEU A 557 -3.66 -13.77 -18.11
N ALA A 558 -3.35 -13.81 -19.40
CA ALA A 558 -2.07 -13.34 -19.93
C ALA A 558 -1.90 -11.82 -19.72
N VAL A 559 -2.94 -11.02 -19.91
CA VAL A 559 -2.91 -9.57 -19.64
C VAL A 559 -2.72 -9.30 -18.15
N MET A 560 -3.42 -10.03 -17.28
CA MET A 560 -3.26 -9.89 -15.82
C MET A 560 -1.82 -10.19 -15.39
N THR A 561 -1.25 -11.31 -15.84
CA THR A 561 0.14 -11.69 -15.50
C THR A 561 1.16 -10.74 -16.13
N ALA A 562 0.96 -10.30 -17.37
CA ALA A 562 1.82 -9.31 -18.01
C ALA A 562 1.80 -7.97 -17.28
N THR A 563 0.63 -7.54 -16.77
CA THR A 563 0.49 -6.30 -16.00
C THR A 563 1.36 -6.33 -14.74
N VAL A 564 1.32 -7.42 -13.97
CA VAL A 564 2.19 -7.59 -12.79
C VAL A 564 3.67 -7.55 -13.18
N GLY A 565 4.05 -8.20 -14.29
CA GLY A 565 5.42 -8.19 -14.79
C GLY A 565 5.90 -6.78 -15.18
N VAL A 566 5.05 -6.01 -15.87
CA VAL A 566 5.36 -4.63 -16.25
C VAL A 566 5.45 -3.71 -15.02
N ASP A 567 4.51 -3.85 -14.07
CA ASP A 567 4.54 -3.06 -12.83
C ASP A 567 5.79 -3.40 -12.01
N GLY A 568 6.16 -4.69 -11.90
CA GLY A 568 7.37 -5.13 -11.23
C GLY A 568 8.64 -4.56 -11.89
N ALA A 569 8.77 -4.65 -13.21
CA ALA A 569 9.93 -4.10 -13.94
C ALA A 569 10.02 -2.57 -13.77
N LYS A 570 8.90 -1.85 -13.85
CA LYS A 570 8.86 -0.40 -13.62
C LYS A 570 9.31 -0.02 -12.21
N ILE A 571 8.86 -0.77 -11.19
CA ILE A 571 9.26 -0.50 -9.80
C ILE A 571 10.74 -0.85 -9.57
N ASP A 572 11.26 -1.91 -10.18
CA ASP A 572 12.69 -2.26 -10.12
C ASP A 572 13.58 -1.16 -10.72
N ASP A 573 13.21 -0.65 -11.90
CA ASP A 573 13.88 0.50 -12.52
C ASP A 573 13.82 1.75 -11.62
N CYS A 574 12.66 2.04 -11.01
CA CYS A 574 12.50 3.15 -10.08
C CYS A 574 13.34 2.95 -8.81
N THR A 575 13.43 1.73 -8.29
CA THR A 575 14.25 1.38 -7.11
C THR A 575 15.73 1.62 -7.42
N THR A 576 16.22 1.11 -8.55
CA THR A 576 17.61 1.31 -8.98
C THR A 576 17.93 2.79 -9.18
N ASN A 577 17.05 3.54 -9.84
CA ASN A 577 17.26 4.97 -10.08
C ASN A 577 17.23 5.77 -8.77
N SER A 578 16.26 5.54 -7.89
CA SER A 578 16.16 6.23 -6.59
C SER A 578 17.36 5.90 -5.69
N LYS A 579 17.87 4.66 -5.72
CA LYS A 579 19.10 4.27 -5.04
C LYS A 579 20.31 5.06 -5.54
N ASN A 580 20.48 5.15 -6.85
CA ASN A 580 21.58 5.90 -7.46
C ASN A 580 21.53 7.40 -7.07
N ILE A 581 20.33 7.99 -7.03
CA ILE A 581 20.13 9.38 -6.59
C ILE A 581 20.48 9.53 -5.11
N LEU A 582 20.01 8.61 -4.25
CA LEU A 582 20.32 8.62 -2.83
C LEU A 582 21.83 8.54 -2.58
N ASP A 583 22.53 7.61 -3.24
CA ASP A 583 23.97 7.43 -3.12
C ASP A 583 24.74 8.66 -3.63
N ALA A 584 24.29 9.30 -4.72
CA ALA A 584 24.88 10.53 -5.22
C ALA A 584 24.71 11.72 -4.24
N VAL A 585 23.53 11.83 -3.61
CA VAL A 585 23.28 12.86 -2.58
C VAL A 585 24.11 12.59 -1.33
N GLU A 586 24.21 11.33 -0.89
CA GLU A 586 25.04 10.94 0.25
C GLU A 586 26.50 11.24 0.01
N ASN A 587 27.03 10.89 -1.16
CA ASN A 587 28.43 11.20 -1.52
C ASN A 587 28.68 12.72 -1.50
N ARG A 588 27.74 13.55 -1.95
CA ARG A 588 27.87 15.01 -1.87
C ARG A 588 27.78 15.51 -0.43
N ARG A 589 26.90 14.93 0.39
CA ARG A 589 26.81 15.22 1.83
C ARG A 589 28.14 14.90 2.52
N LEU A 590 28.70 13.72 2.29
CA LEU A 590 29.97 13.30 2.84
C LEU A 590 31.16 14.15 2.36
N SER A 591 31.14 14.62 1.12
CA SER A 591 32.20 15.52 0.61
C SER A 591 32.23 16.88 1.32
N LYS A 592 31.15 17.29 2.01
CA LYS A 592 31.07 18.54 2.80
C LYS A 592 31.27 18.30 4.29
N SER A 593 30.64 17.25 4.81
CA SER A 593 30.54 16.97 6.25
C SER A 593 31.38 15.77 6.70
N GLY A 594 31.93 14.99 5.79
CA GLY A 594 32.72 13.81 6.08
C GLY A 594 34.11 14.13 6.61
N VAL A 595 34.71 13.17 7.29
CA VAL A 595 36.07 13.25 7.80
C VAL A 595 37.05 12.69 6.76
N ASP A 596 37.98 13.54 6.30
CA ASP A 596 39.12 13.12 5.48
C ASP A 596 40.31 12.77 6.41
N GLU A 597 40.70 11.50 6.39
CA GLU A 597 41.76 10.99 7.29
C GLU A 597 43.10 11.63 7.02
N ASP A 598 43.45 11.89 5.76
CA ASP A 598 44.73 12.48 5.37
C ASP A 598 44.80 13.96 5.83
N GLU A 599 43.69 14.68 5.67
CA GLU A 599 43.57 16.07 6.15
C GLU A 599 43.64 16.15 7.68
N GLU A 600 42.88 15.28 8.38
CA GLU A 600 42.92 15.25 9.85
C GLU A 600 44.28 14.76 10.38
N GLY A 601 44.94 13.80 9.72
CA GLY A 601 46.29 13.37 10.04
C GLY A 601 47.30 14.50 9.94
N LYS A 602 47.21 15.32 8.87
CA LYS A 602 48.03 16.53 8.70
C LYS A 602 47.76 17.55 9.82
N ASN A 603 46.49 17.83 10.10
CA ASN A 603 46.09 18.75 11.16
C ASN A 603 46.60 18.29 12.54
N MET A 604 46.56 17.00 12.81
CA MET A 604 47.06 16.41 14.05
C MET A 604 48.56 16.69 14.22
N ILE A 605 49.37 16.45 13.19
CA ILE A 605 50.81 16.71 13.19
C ILE A 605 51.09 18.22 13.38
N GLU A 606 50.31 19.05 12.73
CA GLU A 606 50.44 20.50 12.85
C GLU A 606 50.16 20.99 14.28
N TYR A 607 49.04 20.59 14.87
CA TYR A 607 48.70 20.93 16.26
C TYR A 607 49.72 20.38 17.27
N GLN A 608 50.25 19.17 17.06
CA GLN A 608 51.32 18.61 17.89
C GLN A 608 52.59 19.46 17.82
N ASN A 609 53.00 19.91 16.63
CA ASN A 609 54.16 20.75 16.47
C ASN A 609 53.96 22.14 17.12
N LEU A 610 52.78 22.75 16.94
CA LEU A 610 52.44 24.03 17.55
C LEU A 610 52.47 23.94 19.10
N LEU A 611 51.97 22.87 19.67
CA LEU A 611 52.05 22.59 21.09
C LEU A 611 53.49 22.47 21.57
N LYS A 612 54.33 21.69 20.82
CA LYS A 612 55.74 21.53 21.11
C LYS A 612 56.49 22.86 21.13
N TYR A 613 56.24 23.72 20.15
CA TYR A 613 56.81 25.09 20.12
C TYR A 613 56.37 25.93 21.30
N GLN A 614 55.11 25.86 21.68
CA GLN A 614 54.63 26.58 22.86
C GLN A 614 55.24 26.09 24.17
N TYR A 615 55.45 24.77 24.34
CA TYR A 615 56.16 24.21 25.48
C TYR A 615 57.59 24.72 25.54
N GLN A 616 58.30 24.80 24.37
CA GLN A 616 59.68 25.35 24.31
C GLN A 616 59.70 26.82 24.70
N VAL A 617 58.76 27.65 24.22
CA VAL A 617 58.69 29.06 24.60
C VAL A 617 58.41 29.23 26.09
N ILE A 618 57.51 28.44 26.69
CA ILE A 618 57.26 28.46 28.16
C ILE A 618 58.49 28.01 28.93
N SER A 619 59.23 27.01 28.49
CA SER A 619 60.47 26.57 29.14
C SER A 619 61.52 27.66 29.12
N ILE A 620 61.71 28.34 27.97
CA ILE A 620 62.66 29.46 27.86
C ILE A 620 62.21 30.64 28.74
N MET A 621 60.91 30.95 28.77
CA MET A 621 60.40 32.02 29.65
C MET A 621 60.57 31.71 31.14
N ASN A 622 60.37 30.45 31.55
CA ASN A 622 60.64 30.01 32.93
C ASN A 622 62.12 30.11 33.28
N GLU A 623 63.01 29.75 32.35
CA GLU A 623 64.45 29.89 32.54
C GLU A 623 64.91 31.35 32.67
N VAL A 624 64.35 32.26 31.87
CA VAL A 624 64.56 33.71 31.96
C VAL A 624 64.02 34.26 33.27
N LEU A 625 62.81 33.84 33.69
CA LEU A 625 62.21 34.26 34.99
C LEU A 625 63.04 33.74 36.18
N ASP A 626 63.52 32.49 36.12
CA ASP A 626 64.36 31.91 37.16
C ASP A 626 65.68 32.70 37.30
N LYS A 627 66.34 33.01 36.19
CA LYS A 627 67.53 33.88 36.18
C LYS A 627 67.23 35.30 36.71
N LEU A 628 66.09 35.87 36.40
CA LEU A 628 65.67 37.20 36.84
C LEU A 628 65.38 37.20 38.37
N ILE A 629 64.71 36.16 38.87
CA ILE A 629 64.28 36.10 40.30
C ILE A 629 65.45 35.64 41.18
N ASN A 630 66.18 34.59 40.74
CA ASN A 630 67.19 33.96 41.58
C ASN A 630 68.63 34.37 41.22
N GLY A 631 68.90 34.92 40.01
CA GLY A 631 70.22 35.32 39.54
C GLY A 631 70.54 36.81 39.58
N THR A 632 69.54 37.71 39.73
CA THR A 632 69.76 39.17 39.82
C THR A 632 69.50 39.74 41.18
N GLY A 633 69.16 38.89 42.17
CA GLY A 633 68.82 39.30 43.54
C GLY A 633 70.00 39.18 44.53
N VAL A 634 71.24 39.60 44.13
CA VAL A 634 72.35 39.77 45.09
C VAL A 634 72.86 41.19 44.97
#